data_271210a7ac6ed86f4a1c7f53895208bd
#
_entry.id   271210a7ac6ed86f4a1c7f53895208bd
#
_cell.length_a   1.000
_cell.length_b   1.000
_cell.length_c   1.000
_cell.angle_alpha   90.00
_cell.angle_beta   90.00
_cell.angle_gamma   90.00
#
_symmetry.space_group_name_H-M   'P 1'
#
loop_
_entity.id
_entity.type
_entity.pdbx_description
1 polymer ?
#
loop_
_entity_poly.entity_id
_entity_poly.type
_entity_poly.pdbx_seq_one_letter_code
_entity_poly.pdbx_strand_id
1 'polypeptide(L)'
;LDADARILYASPNATSALHRVGIRATLVGQTLAELGVIDSSVRQAFERCEPVVEEFDQTSEVTLLTRCIPLVARDADGNRVATGAIMLLRDVSELRRRDRMILSRDATIREIHHRVKNNLQTISSLLRLQGRRLESQEAKAAVAESVRRIRTIALVHETLSREAGDDVAFIEIVRPLLRLVEEGLQSPDRPMRFTVVGDGGRLPATVVTPLSVVLTELLQNSIDHGFPEGSGGGSAVVHLSHDADDLVIRVVDDGLGVPDGFDLGAQTGLGLSIVRT
;
A
#
# COMPACT_ATOMS: atom_id res chain seq x y z
N LEU A 1 -33.27 4.53 -30.22
CA LEU A 1 -34.57 4.41 -29.57
C LEU A 1 -35.49 5.50 -30.12
N ASP A 2 -36.77 5.24 -30.22
CA ASP A 2 -37.80 6.27 -30.50
C ASP A 2 -38.27 6.98 -29.22
N ALA A 3 -39.32 7.81 -29.34
CA ALA A 3 -39.90 8.55 -28.23
C ALA A 3 -40.53 7.68 -27.14
N ASP A 4 -40.97 6.47 -27.50
CA ASP A 4 -41.52 5.49 -26.58
C ASP A 4 -40.45 4.48 -26.04
N ALA A 5 -39.18 4.81 -26.22
CA ALA A 5 -38.02 4.02 -25.86
C ALA A 5 -37.94 2.62 -26.55
N ARG A 6 -38.61 2.47 -27.72
CA ARG A 6 -38.47 1.25 -28.54
C ARG A 6 -37.22 1.28 -29.38
N ILE A 7 -36.59 0.15 -29.54
CA ILE A 7 -35.38 -0.01 -30.32
C ILE A 7 -35.72 0.06 -31.82
N LEU A 8 -35.29 1.14 -32.48
CA LEU A 8 -35.41 1.30 -33.93
C LEU A 8 -34.30 0.58 -34.67
N TYR A 9 -33.10 0.54 -34.10
CA TYR A 9 -31.93 -0.07 -34.68
C TYR A 9 -30.97 -0.53 -33.60
N ALA A 10 -30.37 -1.70 -33.79
CA ALA A 10 -29.27 -2.20 -32.95
C ALA A 10 -28.08 -2.56 -33.85
N SER A 11 -26.91 -2.04 -33.54
CA SER A 11 -25.68 -2.41 -34.24
C SER A 11 -25.30 -3.86 -33.95
N PRO A 12 -24.52 -4.55 -34.82
CA PRO A 12 -24.04 -5.89 -34.57
C PRO A 12 -23.32 -6.04 -33.22
N ASN A 13 -22.56 -5.00 -32.81
CA ASN A 13 -21.87 -4.99 -31.53
C ASN A 13 -22.83 -4.89 -30.33
N ALA A 14 -23.88 -4.08 -30.44
CA ALA A 14 -24.93 -3.99 -29.41
C ALA A 14 -25.68 -5.33 -29.30
N THR A 15 -26.04 -5.94 -30.43
CA THR A 15 -26.67 -7.25 -30.45
C THR A 15 -25.78 -8.32 -29.81
N SER A 16 -24.48 -8.33 -30.13
CA SER A 16 -23.51 -9.26 -29.55
C SER A 16 -23.34 -9.03 -28.03
N ALA A 17 -23.35 -7.76 -27.58
CA ALA A 17 -23.29 -7.46 -26.17
C ALA A 17 -24.52 -7.98 -25.41
N LEU A 18 -25.71 -7.74 -25.95
CA LEU A 18 -26.97 -8.21 -25.37
C LEU A 18 -27.08 -9.75 -25.39
N HIS A 19 -26.59 -10.42 -26.44
CA HIS A 19 -26.51 -11.87 -26.49
C HIS A 19 -25.62 -12.46 -25.38
N ARG A 20 -24.48 -11.83 -25.06
CA ARG A 20 -23.60 -12.26 -23.94
C ARG A 20 -24.27 -12.19 -22.59
N VAL A 21 -25.18 -11.25 -22.41
CA VAL A 21 -25.98 -11.13 -21.18
C VAL A 21 -27.25 -12.02 -21.20
N GLY A 22 -27.38 -12.91 -22.20
CA GLY A 22 -28.45 -13.87 -22.26
C GLY A 22 -29.70 -13.42 -23.03
N ILE A 23 -29.73 -12.22 -23.58
CA ILE A 23 -30.86 -11.67 -24.34
C ILE A 23 -30.77 -12.13 -25.80
N ARG A 24 -31.49 -13.14 -26.17
CA ARG A 24 -31.50 -13.74 -27.52
C ARG A 24 -32.74 -13.41 -28.32
N ALA A 25 -33.47 -12.35 -27.94
CA ALA A 25 -34.69 -11.92 -28.62
C ALA A 25 -34.40 -11.01 -29.81
N THR A 26 -35.39 -10.83 -30.69
CA THR A 26 -35.37 -9.80 -31.73
C THR A 26 -35.45 -8.42 -31.04
N LEU A 27 -34.42 -7.62 -31.20
CA LEU A 27 -34.27 -6.34 -30.47
C LEU A 27 -35.17 -5.23 -31.04
N VAL A 28 -35.24 -5.14 -32.37
CA VAL A 28 -35.96 -4.05 -33.05
C VAL A 28 -37.46 -4.15 -32.78
N GLY A 29 -38.07 -3.04 -32.41
CA GLY A 29 -39.47 -2.92 -32.06
C GLY A 29 -39.82 -3.17 -30.59
N GLN A 30 -38.87 -3.69 -29.80
CA GLN A 30 -39.07 -3.92 -28.36
C GLN A 30 -38.46 -2.80 -27.52
N THR A 31 -38.94 -2.61 -26.31
CA THR A 31 -38.32 -1.75 -25.29
C THR A 31 -37.29 -2.56 -24.50
N LEU A 32 -36.38 -1.85 -23.79
CA LEU A 32 -35.40 -2.50 -22.94
C LEU A 32 -36.07 -3.28 -21.80
N ALA A 33 -37.17 -2.77 -21.26
CA ALA A 33 -37.94 -3.42 -20.20
C ALA A 33 -38.56 -4.75 -20.68
N GLU A 34 -39.13 -4.81 -21.91
CA GLU A 34 -39.61 -6.02 -22.52
C GLU A 34 -38.52 -7.08 -22.71
N LEU A 35 -37.27 -6.65 -22.90
CA LEU A 35 -36.09 -7.49 -23.01
C LEU A 35 -35.48 -7.88 -21.64
N GLY A 36 -36.09 -7.46 -20.54
CA GLY A 36 -35.56 -7.69 -19.19
C GLY A 36 -34.27 -6.90 -18.86
N VAL A 37 -33.97 -5.83 -19.61
CA VAL A 37 -32.87 -4.92 -19.36
C VAL A 37 -33.36 -3.76 -18.52
N ILE A 38 -32.56 -3.34 -17.55
CA ILE A 38 -32.85 -2.13 -16.75
C ILE A 38 -32.91 -0.91 -17.67
N ASP A 39 -34.00 -0.16 -17.61
CA ASP A 39 -34.29 0.99 -18.45
C ASP A 39 -34.18 2.33 -17.72
N SER A 40 -33.67 2.34 -16.48
CA SER A 40 -33.57 3.54 -15.63
C SER A 40 -32.79 4.68 -16.30
N SER A 41 -31.70 4.38 -16.98
CA SER A 41 -30.92 5.39 -17.71
C SER A 41 -31.68 6.04 -18.87
N VAL A 42 -32.51 5.27 -19.57
CA VAL A 42 -33.36 5.79 -20.65
C VAL A 42 -34.46 6.68 -20.10
N ARG A 43 -35.15 6.23 -19.06
CA ARG A 43 -36.21 6.98 -18.40
C ARG A 43 -35.72 8.30 -17.85
N GLN A 44 -34.60 8.29 -17.11
CA GLN A 44 -33.99 9.51 -16.59
C GLN A 44 -33.50 10.46 -17.70
N ALA A 45 -32.92 9.90 -18.77
CA ALA A 45 -32.47 10.73 -19.88
C ALA A 45 -33.64 11.42 -20.59
N PHE A 46 -34.79 10.75 -20.72
CA PHE A 46 -35.99 11.35 -21.33
C PHE A 46 -36.61 12.41 -20.43
N GLU A 47 -36.72 12.15 -19.12
CA GLU A 47 -37.28 13.12 -18.15
C GLU A 47 -36.43 14.39 -18.04
N ARG A 48 -35.08 14.22 -18.01
CA ARG A 48 -34.16 15.37 -17.83
C ARG A 48 -33.74 16.01 -19.12
N CYS A 49 -33.98 15.39 -20.26
CA CYS A 49 -33.46 15.80 -21.56
C CYS A 49 -31.91 15.97 -21.54
N GLU A 50 -31.20 15.14 -20.78
CA GLU A 50 -29.75 15.14 -20.59
C GLU A 50 -29.15 13.75 -20.70
N PRO A 51 -27.89 13.61 -21.12
CA PRO A 51 -27.21 12.31 -21.16
C PRO A 51 -27.11 11.69 -19.75
N VAL A 52 -27.46 10.41 -19.65
CA VAL A 52 -27.33 9.62 -18.42
C VAL A 52 -26.37 8.46 -18.65
N VAL A 53 -25.45 8.27 -17.71
CA VAL A 53 -24.54 7.11 -17.68
C VAL A 53 -24.88 6.29 -16.46
N GLU A 54 -25.06 4.98 -16.66
CA GLU A 54 -25.42 4.05 -15.61
C GLU A 54 -24.61 2.76 -15.80
N GLU A 55 -24.15 2.20 -14.69
CA GLU A 55 -23.50 0.89 -14.65
C GLU A 55 -24.40 -0.04 -13.84
N PHE A 56 -24.66 -1.23 -14.35
CA PHE A 56 -25.45 -2.22 -13.67
C PHE A 56 -24.93 -3.63 -13.88
N ASP A 57 -25.08 -4.45 -12.85
CA ASP A 57 -24.78 -5.86 -12.90
C ASP A 57 -26.01 -6.61 -13.40
N GLN A 58 -25.94 -7.15 -14.61
CA GLN A 58 -27.01 -7.96 -15.18
C GLN A 58 -27.02 -9.37 -14.55
N THR A 59 -25.82 -9.89 -14.27
CA THR A 59 -25.59 -11.14 -13.54
C THR A 59 -24.38 -10.98 -12.63
N SER A 60 -24.07 -11.97 -11.80
CA SER A 60 -22.86 -11.97 -10.97
C SER A 60 -21.54 -11.86 -11.77
N GLU A 61 -21.58 -12.15 -13.06
CA GLU A 61 -20.39 -12.18 -13.93
C GLU A 61 -20.38 -11.09 -15.00
N VAL A 62 -21.53 -10.45 -15.27
CA VAL A 62 -21.69 -9.50 -16.37
C VAL A 62 -22.10 -8.13 -15.88
N THR A 63 -21.21 -7.16 -16.07
CA THR A 63 -21.44 -5.74 -15.77
C THR A 63 -21.51 -4.96 -17.09
N LEU A 64 -22.60 -4.25 -17.30
CA LEU A 64 -22.80 -3.39 -18.46
C LEU A 64 -22.72 -1.91 -18.04
N LEU A 65 -21.95 -1.15 -18.80
CA LEU A 65 -21.95 0.32 -18.76
C LEU A 65 -22.86 0.80 -19.89
N THR A 66 -23.90 1.53 -19.54
CA THR A 66 -24.84 2.14 -20.48
C THR A 66 -24.70 3.64 -20.48
N ARG A 67 -24.80 4.23 -21.65
CA ARG A 67 -24.90 5.69 -21.81
C ARG A 67 -26.07 5.98 -22.74
N CYS A 68 -27.10 6.60 -22.19
CA CYS A 68 -28.25 7.07 -22.94
C CYS A 68 -28.10 8.56 -23.25
N ILE A 69 -28.18 8.93 -24.54
CA ILE A 69 -28.05 10.30 -25.02
C ILE A 69 -29.40 10.65 -25.67
N PRO A 70 -30.24 11.50 -25.05
CA PRO A 70 -31.55 11.86 -25.61
C PRO A 70 -31.37 12.73 -26.83
N LEU A 71 -32.21 12.53 -27.84
CA LEU A 71 -32.41 13.41 -28.98
C LEU A 71 -33.49 14.42 -28.59
N VAL A 72 -33.12 15.67 -28.40
CA VAL A 72 -34.00 16.69 -27.82
C VAL A 72 -34.48 17.62 -28.90
N ALA A 73 -35.79 17.83 -28.97
CA ALA A 73 -36.43 18.85 -29.77
C ALA A 73 -37.15 19.88 -28.86
N ARG A 74 -37.69 20.95 -29.42
CA ARG A 74 -38.59 21.86 -28.73
C ARG A 74 -40.03 21.59 -29.19
N ASP A 75 -40.94 21.54 -28.25
CA ASP A 75 -42.36 21.42 -28.52
C ASP A 75 -42.96 22.80 -29.00
N ALA A 76 -44.25 22.84 -29.23
CA ALA A 76 -44.96 24.06 -29.66
C ALA A 76 -44.90 25.18 -28.61
N ASP A 77 -44.71 24.84 -27.33
CA ASP A 77 -44.61 25.75 -26.19
C ASP A 77 -43.16 26.16 -25.90
N GLY A 78 -42.18 25.64 -26.67
CA GLY A 78 -40.77 25.92 -26.54
C GLY A 78 -40.01 25.06 -25.49
N ASN A 79 -40.68 24.11 -24.85
CA ASN A 79 -40.08 23.21 -23.86
C ASN A 79 -39.20 22.16 -24.54
N ARG A 80 -38.18 21.70 -23.81
CA ARG A 80 -37.33 20.61 -24.28
C ARG A 80 -38.03 19.27 -24.08
N VAL A 81 -38.15 18.51 -25.15
CA VAL A 81 -38.78 17.17 -25.13
C VAL A 81 -37.87 16.18 -25.84
N ALA A 82 -37.66 15.02 -25.22
CA ALA A 82 -36.92 13.93 -25.84
C ALA A 82 -37.78 13.28 -26.93
N THR A 83 -37.30 13.24 -28.17
CA THR A 83 -37.97 12.62 -29.32
C THR A 83 -37.41 11.24 -29.65
N GLY A 84 -36.38 10.84 -28.96
CA GLY A 84 -35.70 9.56 -29.09
C GLY A 84 -34.39 9.57 -28.32
N ALA A 85 -33.58 8.51 -28.43
CA ALA A 85 -32.26 8.45 -27.82
C ALA A 85 -31.30 7.55 -28.59
N ILE A 86 -30.01 7.85 -28.43
CA ILE A 86 -28.91 6.93 -28.78
C ILE A 86 -28.45 6.28 -27.48
N MET A 87 -28.53 4.94 -27.43
CA MET A 87 -28.02 4.16 -26.32
C MET A 87 -26.73 3.47 -26.71
N LEU A 88 -25.67 3.70 -25.93
CA LEU A 88 -24.40 3.02 -26.07
C LEU A 88 -24.30 1.99 -24.94
N LEU A 89 -23.93 0.76 -25.32
CA LEU A 89 -23.74 -0.38 -24.42
C LEU A 89 -22.28 -0.81 -24.49
N ARG A 90 -21.65 -0.94 -23.35
CA ARG A 90 -20.30 -1.46 -23.23
C ARG A 90 -20.25 -2.54 -22.14
N ASP A 91 -19.77 -3.70 -22.52
CA ASP A 91 -19.43 -4.75 -21.59
C ASP A 91 -18.11 -4.38 -20.86
N VAL A 92 -18.16 -4.20 -19.56
CA VAL A 92 -17.02 -3.86 -18.70
C VAL A 92 -16.69 -4.97 -17.72
N SER A 93 -17.27 -6.14 -17.89
CA SER A 93 -17.16 -7.29 -16.97
C SER A 93 -15.71 -7.68 -16.73
N GLU A 94 -14.91 -7.80 -17.79
CA GLU A 94 -13.49 -8.18 -17.66
C GLU A 94 -12.68 -7.11 -16.95
N LEU A 95 -12.94 -5.83 -17.22
CA LEU A 95 -12.30 -4.71 -16.54
C LEU A 95 -12.62 -4.74 -15.04
N ARG A 96 -13.90 -4.87 -14.71
CA ARG A 96 -14.38 -4.96 -13.31
C ARG A 96 -13.85 -6.19 -12.58
N ARG A 97 -13.74 -7.32 -13.29
CA ARG A 97 -13.13 -8.52 -12.71
C ARG A 97 -11.66 -8.32 -12.39
N ARG A 98 -10.91 -7.66 -13.27
CA ARG A 98 -9.50 -7.32 -13.03
C ARG A 98 -9.35 -6.36 -11.85
N ASP A 99 -10.15 -5.31 -11.81
CA ASP A 99 -10.16 -4.34 -10.69
C ASP A 99 -10.44 -5.04 -9.36
N ARG A 100 -11.46 -5.92 -9.31
CA ARG A 100 -11.78 -6.71 -8.12
C ARG A 100 -10.66 -7.65 -7.71
N MET A 101 -9.96 -8.29 -8.66
CA MET A 101 -8.81 -9.14 -8.36
C MET A 101 -7.64 -8.35 -7.78
N ILE A 102 -7.34 -7.17 -8.33
CA ILE A 102 -6.29 -6.30 -7.81
C ILE A 102 -6.62 -5.88 -6.37
N LEU A 103 -7.81 -5.36 -6.12
CA LEU A 103 -8.26 -4.96 -4.78
C LEU A 103 -8.24 -6.12 -3.77
N SER A 104 -8.64 -7.33 -4.20
CA SER A 104 -8.59 -8.53 -3.36
C SER A 104 -7.16 -8.95 -3.03
N ARG A 105 -6.24 -8.86 -4.00
CA ARG A 105 -4.83 -9.15 -3.81
C ARG A 105 -4.22 -8.18 -2.79
N ASP A 106 -4.47 -6.89 -2.94
CA ASP A 106 -3.94 -5.86 -2.04
C ASP A 106 -4.48 -6.02 -0.60
N ALA A 107 -5.76 -6.41 -0.45
CA ALA A 107 -6.34 -6.71 0.85
C ALA A 107 -5.66 -7.92 1.50
N THR A 108 -5.39 -8.97 0.73
CA THR A 108 -4.71 -10.18 1.20
C THR A 108 -3.27 -9.88 1.63
N ILE A 109 -2.53 -9.10 0.85
CA ILE A 109 -1.16 -8.70 1.17
C ILE A 109 -1.15 -7.90 2.49
N ARG A 110 -2.04 -6.94 2.65
CA ARG A 110 -2.17 -6.17 3.90
C ARG A 110 -2.48 -7.08 5.10
N GLU A 111 -3.38 -8.04 4.95
CA GLU A 111 -3.69 -8.99 6.02
C GLU A 111 -2.47 -9.84 6.40
N ILE A 112 -1.69 -10.31 5.43
CA ILE A 112 -0.45 -11.05 5.68
C ILE A 112 0.52 -10.21 6.50
N HIS A 113 0.78 -8.95 6.12
CA HIS A 113 1.66 -8.06 6.87
C HIS A 113 1.17 -7.83 8.30
N HIS A 114 -0.14 -7.63 8.51
CA HIS A 114 -0.73 -7.50 9.85
C HIS A 114 -0.55 -8.76 10.69
N ARG A 115 -0.74 -9.94 10.11
CA ARG A 115 -0.53 -11.23 10.82
C ARG A 115 0.93 -11.45 11.18
N VAL A 116 1.86 -11.15 10.25
CA VAL A 116 3.30 -11.23 10.51
C VAL A 116 3.68 -10.31 11.66
N LYS A 117 3.25 -9.04 11.64
CA LYS A 117 3.46 -8.10 12.74
C LYS A 117 2.98 -8.66 14.09
N ASN A 118 1.74 -9.16 14.16
CA ASN A 118 1.16 -9.69 15.39
C ASN A 118 1.95 -10.89 15.92
N ASN A 119 2.39 -11.80 15.05
CA ASN A 119 3.22 -12.94 15.41
C ASN A 119 4.58 -12.47 15.96
N LEU A 120 5.24 -11.50 15.31
CA LEU A 120 6.52 -10.95 15.75
C LEU A 120 6.39 -10.23 17.11
N GLN A 121 5.29 -9.53 17.37
CA GLN A 121 5.02 -8.92 18.67
C GLN A 121 4.87 -9.97 19.78
N THR A 122 4.18 -11.07 19.50
CA THR A 122 4.02 -12.19 20.43
C THR A 122 5.38 -12.84 20.75
N ILE A 123 6.19 -13.12 19.70
CA ILE A 123 7.53 -13.67 19.86
C ILE A 123 8.42 -12.73 20.69
N SER A 124 8.41 -11.44 20.40
CA SER A 124 9.14 -10.42 21.17
C SER A 124 8.76 -10.42 22.65
N SER A 125 7.48 -10.55 22.95
CA SER A 125 6.98 -10.59 24.33
C SER A 125 7.43 -11.86 25.06
N LEU A 126 7.38 -13.02 24.40
CA LEU A 126 7.85 -14.29 24.96
C LEU A 126 9.36 -14.26 25.22
N LEU A 127 10.16 -13.76 24.27
CA LEU A 127 11.60 -13.61 24.42
C LEU A 127 11.95 -12.68 25.60
N ARG A 128 11.25 -11.57 25.78
CA ARG A 128 11.44 -10.70 26.95
C ARG A 128 11.15 -11.39 28.26
N LEU A 129 10.10 -12.22 28.33
CA LEU A 129 9.80 -13.00 29.51
C LEU A 129 10.90 -14.03 29.82
N GLN A 130 11.42 -14.69 28.79
CA GLN A 130 12.55 -15.62 28.94
C GLN A 130 13.82 -14.88 29.37
N GLY A 131 14.13 -13.74 28.73
CA GLY A 131 15.31 -12.93 29.06
C GLY A 131 15.36 -12.50 30.55
N ARG A 132 14.20 -12.24 31.17
CA ARG A 132 14.13 -11.91 32.63
C ARG A 132 14.54 -13.08 33.55
N ARG A 133 14.46 -14.31 33.06
CA ARG A 133 14.77 -15.52 33.83
C ARG A 133 16.22 -15.96 33.68
N LEU A 134 16.95 -15.39 32.71
CA LEU A 134 18.35 -15.70 32.49
C LEU A 134 19.21 -15.12 33.63
N GLU A 135 20.26 -15.79 34.01
CA GLU A 135 21.21 -15.31 35.03
C GLU A 135 22.41 -14.59 34.36
N SER A 136 22.92 -15.16 33.26
CA SER A 136 24.05 -14.58 32.52
C SER A 136 23.70 -13.23 31.87
N GLN A 137 24.52 -12.23 32.11
CA GLN A 137 24.39 -10.91 31.47
C GLN A 137 24.59 -10.98 29.96
N GLU A 138 25.51 -11.81 29.49
CA GLU A 138 25.75 -12.05 28.07
C GLU A 138 24.49 -12.64 27.39
N ALA A 139 23.87 -13.64 28.02
CA ALA A 139 22.63 -14.24 27.51
C ALA A 139 21.46 -13.26 27.51
N LYS A 140 21.36 -12.38 28.54
CA LYS A 140 20.36 -11.29 28.56
C LYS A 140 20.57 -10.30 27.41
N ALA A 141 21.82 -9.90 27.15
CA ALA A 141 22.17 -9.02 26.06
C ALA A 141 21.82 -9.62 24.69
N ALA A 142 22.14 -10.88 24.45
CA ALA A 142 21.81 -11.58 23.21
C ALA A 142 20.29 -11.68 22.97
N VAL A 143 19.51 -11.94 24.02
CA VAL A 143 18.04 -11.96 23.93
C VAL A 143 17.49 -10.54 23.66
N ALA A 144 18.03 -9.53 24.33
CA ALA A 144 17.63 -8.15 24.11
C ALA A 144 17.90 -7.69 22.68
N GLU A 145 19.05 -8.07 22.12
CA GLU A 145 19.39 -7.81 20.70
C GLU A 145 18.42 -8.53 19.76
N SER A 146 18.12 -9.79 19.99
CA SER A 146 17.12 -10.54 19.21
C SER A 146 15.73 -9.88 19.24
N VAL A 147 15.31 -9.40 20.41
CA VAL A 147 14.04 -8.67 20.55
C VAL A 147 14.06 -7.35 19.77
N ARG A 148 15.17 -6.60 19.76
CA ARG A 148 15.29 -5.37 18.96
C ARG A 148 15.12 -5.66 17.48
N ARG A 149 15.82 -6.66 16.93
CA ARG A 149 15.71 -7.08 15.53
C ARG A 149 14.27 -7.46 15.14
N ILE A 150 13.61 -8.25 15.97
CA ILE A 150 12.22 -8.65 15.74
C ILE A 150 11.29 -7.42 15.74
N ARG A 151 11.50 -6.45 16.62
CA ARG A 151 10.71 -5.20 16.64
C ARG A 151 10.94 -4.37 15.39
N THR A 152 12.18 -4.28 14.89
CA THR A 152 12.49 -3.61 13.62
C THR A 152 11.76 -4.28 12.47
N ILE A 153 11.79 -5.60 12.35
CA ILE A 153 11.08 -6.33 11.30
C ILE A 153 9.56 -6.09 11.42
N ALA A 154 9.00 -6.12 12.63
CA ALA A 154 7.58 -5.87 12.85
C ALA A 154 7.16 -4.44 12.42
N LEU A 155 8.01 -3.44 12.69
CA LEU A 155 7.82 -2.05 12.26
C LEU A 155 7.80 -1.94 10.74
N VAL A 156 8.75 -2.57 10.05
CA VAL A 156 8.81 -2.58 8.58
C VAL A 156 7.53 -3.19 8.00
N HIS A 157 7.11 -4.35 8.50
CA HIS A 157 5.87 -4.99 8.06
C HIS A 157 4.61 -4.13 8.31
N GLU A 158 4.60 -3.36 9.40
CA GLU A 158 3.50 -2.41 9.67
C GLU A 158 3.48 -1.28 8.64
N THR A 159 4.64 -0.73 8.30
CA THR A 159 4.73 0.36 7.32
C THR A 159 4.38 -0.14 5.92
N LEU A 160 4.90 -1.30 5.51
CA LEU A 160 4.57 -1.95 4.24
C LEU A 160 3.06 -2.25 4.09
N SER A 161 2.37 -2.52 5.19
CA SER A 161 0.91 -2.78 5.15
C SER A 161 0.08 -1.53 4.83
N ARG A 162 0.64 -0.34 5.00
CA ARG A 162 -0.04 0.96 4.76
C ARG A 162 0.21 1.50 3.37
N GLU A 163 1.33 1.14 2.76
CA GLU A 163 1.69 1.57 1.41
C GLU A 163 0.97 0.69 0.37
N ALA A 164 0.50 1.31 -0.70
CA ALA A 164 -0.05 0.61 -1.85
C ALA A 164 1.07 0.41 -2.88
N GLY A 165 1.43 -0.85 -3.16
CA GLY A 165 2.45 -1.20 -4.14
C GLY A 165 3.62 -1.98 -3.57
N ASP A 166 4.54 -2.40 -4.45
CA ASP A 166 5.69 -3.23 -4.09
C ASP A 166 6.87 -2.39 -3.54
N ASP A 167 6.90 -1.07 -3.79
CA ASP A 167 7.94 -0.16 -3.34
C ASP A 167 7.43 0.79 -2.25
N VAL A 168 8.27 1.07 -1.26
CA VAL A 168 7.99 1.98 -0.15
C VAL A 168 9.00 3.12 -0.09
N ALA A 169 8.56 4.31 0.28
CA ALA A 169 9.47 5.42 0.55
C ALA A 169 10.32 5.10 1.77
N PHE A 170 11.65 4.99 1.60
CA PHE A 170 12.53 4.51 2.67
C PHE A 170 12.49 5.41 3.91
N ILE A 171 12.27 6.70 3.74
CA ILE A 171 12.12 7.67 4.84
C ILE A 171 10.94 7.34 5.77
N GLU A 172 9.86 6.74 5.25
CA GLU A 172 8.68 6.32 6.04
C GLU A 172 9.00 5.13 6.97
N ILE A 173 10.07 4.40 6.69
CA ILE A 173 10.63 3.36 7.56
C ILE A 173 11.63 3.96 8.55
N VAL A 174 12.55 4.79 8.05
CA VAL A 174 13.66 5.32 8.87
C VAL A 174 13.15 6.17 10.02
N ARG A 175 12.20 7.07 9.81
CA ARG A 175 11.66 7.93 10.86
C ARG A 175 11.05 7.17 12.06
N PRO A 176 10.15 6.20 11.85
CA PRO A 176 9.65 5.37 12.96
C PRO A 176 10.75 4.51 13.61
N LEU A 177 11.74 4.06 12.82
CA LEU A 177 12.86 3.27 13.32
C LEU A 177 13.74 4.09 14.27
N LEU A 178 14.06 5.34 13.93
CA LEU A 178 14.80 6.23 14.82
C LEU A 178 14.05 6.45 16.13
N ARG A 179 12.74 6.70 16.08
CA ARG A 179 11.90 6.80 17.29
C ARG A 179 11.93 5.53 18.13
N LEU A 180 11.85 4.35 17.48
CA LEU A 180 11.91 3.07 18.19
C LEU A 180 13.25 2.88 18.93
N VAL A 181 14.36 3.34 18.32
CA VAL A 181 15.68 3.30 18.93
C VAL A 181 15.74 4.30 20.10
N GLU A 182 15.28 5.53 19.92
CA GLU A 182 15.22 6.55 20.99
C GLU A 182 14.41 6.08 22.21
N GLU A 183 13.22 5.51 21.99
CA GLU A 183 12.36 4.97 23.06
C GLU A 183 13.03 3.81 23.81
N GLY A 184 13.84 3.00 23.11
CA GLY A 184 14.58 1.90 23.71
C GLY A 184 15.74 2.34 24.62
N LEU A 185 16.18 3.60 24.47
CA LEU A 185 17.36 4.17 25.11
C LEU A 185 17.05 5.13 26.26
N GLN A 186 15.80 5.25 26.70
CA GLN A 186 15.41 6.16 27.78
C GLN A 186 16.11 5.82 29.11
N SER A 187 17.42 6.10 29.16
CA SER A 187 18.14 6.30 30.40
C SER A 187 18.24 7.81 30.62
N PRO A 188 17.74 8.35 31.75
CA PRO A 188 17.85 9.76 32.09
C PRO A 188 19.30 10.27 32.01
N ASP A 189 20.25 9.38 32.25
CA ASP A 189 21.69 9.68 32.32
C ASP A 189 22.37 9.70 30.96
N ARG A 190 21.69 9.28 29.87
CA ARG A 190 22.23 9.22 28.51
C ARG A 190 21.20 9.61 27.46
N PRO A 191 20.81 10.89 27.39
CA PRO A 191 19.87 11.37 26.37
C PRO A 191 20.54 11.34 24.98
N MET A 192 19.96 10.55 24.07
CA MET A 192 20.40 10.48 22.67
C MET A 192 19.37 11.14 21.77
N ARG A 193 19.86 11.87 20.76
CA ARG A 193 19.03 12.49 19.71
C ARG A 193 19.41 11.94 18.35
N PHE A 194 18.42 11.44 17.64
CA PHE A 194 18.60 10.98 16.25
C PHE A 194 17.89 11.90 15.28
N THR A 195 18.58 12.23 14.18
CA THR A 195 18.00 13.00 13.08
C THR A 195 18.27 12.32 11.75
N VAL A 196 17.41 12.57 10.77
CA VAL A 196 17.59 12.06 9.41
C VAL A 196 17.60 13.20 8.41
N VAL A 197 18.51 13.13 7.44
CA VAL A 197 18.68 14.08 6.35
C VAL A 197 18.64 13.32 5.02
N GLY A 198 17.81 13.80 4.10
CA GLY A 198 17.51 13.11 2.84
C GLY A 198 16.28 12.19 2.95
N ASP A 199 15.92 11.53 1.86
CA ASP A 199 14.73 10.66 1.79
C ASP A 199 15.03 9.19 1.43
N GLY A 200 16.16 8.92 0.75
CA GLY A 200 16.60 7.59 0.36
C GLY A 200 15.78 6.95 -0.78
N GLY A 201 14.86 7.71 -1.41
CA GLY A 201 14.05 7.24 -2.53
C GLY A 201 13.02 6.17 -2.17
N ARG A 202 12.52 5.48 -3.18
CA ARG A 202 11.61 4.34 -3.04
C ARG A 202 12.36 3.02 -3.28
N LEU A 203 12.12 2.04 -2.43
CA LEU A 203 12.82 0.75 -2.45
C LEU A 203 11.84 -0.42 -2.39
N PRO A 204 12.16 -1.55 -3.05
CA PRO A 204 11.39 -2.77 -2.91
C PRO A 204 11.36 -3.29 -1.48
N ALA A 205 10.23 -3.85 -1.06
CA ALA A 205 10.06 -4.44 0.28
C ALA A 205 11.13 -5.49 0.64
N THR A 206 11.63 -6.21 -0.38
CA THR A 206 12.69 -7.23 -0.23
C THR A 206 14.04 -6.62 0.18
N VAL A 207 14.29 -5.36 -0.17
CA VAL A 207 15.51 -4.62 0.16
C VAL A 207 15.34 -3.87 1.48
N VAL A 208 14.18 -3.27 1.70
CA VAL A 208 13.90 -2.44 2.88
C VAL A 208 14.04 -3.20 4.19
N THR A 209 13.57 -4.45 4.25
CA THR A 209 13.61 -5.23 5.50
C THR A 209 15.03 -5.50 5.98
N PRO A 210 15.95 -6.12 5.18
CA PRO A 210 17.32 -6.32 5.62
C PRO A 210 18.05 -4.99 5.88
N LEU A 211 17.81 -3.98 5.06
CA LEU A 211 18.45 -2.67 5.20
C LEU A 211 18.07 -1.96 6.51
N SER A 212 16.80 -2.11 6.94
CA SER A 212 16.34 -1.58 8.23
C SER A 212 16.99 -2.28 9.42
N VAL A 213 17.24 -3.59 9.32
CA VAL A 213 17.98 -4.32 10.34
C VAL A 213 19.43 -3.83 10.41
N VAL A 214 20.09 -3.70 9.24
CA VAL A 214 21.47 -3.14 9.17
C VAL A 214 21.53 -1.74 9.79
N LEU A 215 20.60 -0.85 9.45
CA LEU A 215 20.55 0.49 10.02
C LEU A 215 20.35 0.46 11.54
N THR A 216 19.48 -0.43 12.05
CA THR A 216 19.28 -0.59 13.49
C THR A 216 20.59 -1.03 14.20
N GLU A 217 21.34 -1.95 13.59
CA GLU A 217 22.62 -2.41 14.14
C GLU A 217 23.65 -1.27 14.13
N LEU A 218 23.75 -0.47 13.07
CA LEU A 218 24.65 0.69 13.01
C LEU A 218 24.31 1.72 14.08
N LEU A 219 23.04 2.04 14.27
CA LEU A 219 22.57 2.96 15.31
C LEU A 219 22.89 2.41 16.71
N GLN A 220 22.68 1.13 16.93
CA GLN A 220 22.99 0.50 18.20
C GLN A 220 24.49 0.52 18.48
N ASN A 221 25.33 0.25 17.47
CA ASN A 221 26.79 0.33 17.60
C ASN A 221 27.24 1.75 17.97
N SER A 222 26.70 2.78 17.33
CA SER A 222 26.97 4.18 17.71
C SER A 222 26.66 4.43 19.19
N ILE A 223 25.52 3.91 19.68
CA ILE A 223 25.11 4.07 21.08
C ILE A 223 26.04 3.33 22.05
N ASP A 224 26.27 2.05 21.79
CA ASP A 224 26.95 1.17 22.73
C ASP A 224 28.45 1.48 22.80
N HIS A 225 29.04 1.92 21.69
CA HIS A 225 30.48 2.19 21.57
C HIS A 225 30.83 3.67 21.55
N GLY A 226 29.98 4.53 20.95
CA GLY A 226 30.22 5.97 20.87
C GLY A 226 29.92 6.72 22.18
N PHE A 227 28.96 6.21 22.97
CA PHE A 227 28.47 6.91 24.16
C PHE A 227 28.40 5.98 25.37
N PRO A 228 29.50 5.73 26.06
CA PRO A 228 29.52 4.90 27.27
C PRO A 228 28.71 5.56 28.41
N GLU A 229 28.35 4.78 29.44
CA GLU A 229 27.66 5.27 30.61
C GLU A 229 28.42 6.45 31.25
N GLY A 230 27.71 7.54 31.53
CA GLY A 230 28.29 8.76 32.09
C GLY A 230 28.84 9.77 31.06
N SER A 231 28.72 9.53 29.75
CA SER A 231 29.15 10.46 28.69
C SER A 231 28.24 11.69 28.55
N GLY A 232 27.10 11.76 29.22
CA GLY A 232 26.18 12.89 29.13
C GLY A 232 25.27 12.86 27.90
N GLY A 233 25.30 11.76 27.12
CA GLY A 233 24.51 11.60 25.89
C GLY A 233 25.19 12.20 24.65
N GLY A 234 24.45 12.31 23.55
CA GLY A 234 24.96 12.82 22.28
C GLY A 234 23.93 12.84 21.17
N SER A 235 24.41 12.96 19.94
CA SER A 235 23.59 12.96 18.75
C SER A 235 24.14 12.07 17.64
N ALA A 236 23.22 11.48 16.84
CA ALA A 236 23.59 10.82 15.61
C ALA A 236 22.70 11.27 14.45
N VAL A 237 23.30 11.42 13.28
CA VAL A 237 22.61 11.85 12.06
C VAL A 237 22.68 10.74 11.02
N VAL A 238 21.53 10.36 10.51
CA VAL A 238 21.41 9.43 9.39
C VAL A 238 21.26 10.23 8.11
N HIS A 239 22.25 10.16 7.24
CA HIS A 239 22.20 10.76 5.91
C HIS A 239 21.76 9.69 4.90
N LEU A 240 20.72 10.02 4.15
CA LEU A 240 20.18 9.20 3.07
C LEU A 240 20.41 9.93 1.76
N SER A 241 21.13 9.33 0.83
CA SER A 241 21.27 9.84 -0.53
C SER A 241 21.05 8.71 -1.52
N HIS A 242 20.23 8.99 -2.52
CA HIS A 242 19.92 8.05 -3.60
C HIS A 242 20.39 8.68 -4.91
N ASP A 243 21.27 7.99 -5.61
CA ASP A 243 21.80 8.43 -6.90
C ASP A 243 21.65 7.29 -7.91
N ALA A 244 20.82 7.52 -8.93
CA ALA A 244 20.48 6.59 -10.00
C ALA A 244 20.21 5.14 -9.54
N ASP A 245 21.25 4.35 -9.32
CA ASP A 245 21.19 2.93 -8.98
C ASP A 245 21.67 2.62 -7.54
N ASP A 246 22.24 3.62 -6.85
CA ASP A 246 22.87 3.41 -5.55
C ASP A 246 22.14 4.18 -4.44
N LEU A 247 21.89 3.49 -3.33
CA LEU A 247 21.49 4.11 -2.07
C LEU A 247 22.68 4.15 -1.12
N VAL A 248 23.06 5.34 -0.68
CA VAL A 248 24.09 5.53 0.34
C VAL A 248 23.44 5.92 1.65
N ILE A 249 23.68 5.11 2.68
CA ILE A 249 23.29 5.38 4.06
C ILE A 249 24.56 5.66 4.85
N ARG A 250 24.62 6.84 5.47
CA ARG A 250 25.74 7.23 6.34
C ARG A 250 25.18 7.56 7.72
N VAL A 251 25.67 6.87 8.74
CA VAL A 251 25.39 7.18 10.14
C VAL A 251 26.60 7.91 10.70
N VAL A 252 26.38 9.09 11.23
CA VAL A 252 27.45 9.95 11.81
C VAL A 252 27.03 10.30 13.23
N ASP A 253 27.84 9.95 14.20
CA ASP A 253 27.66 10.29 15.61
C ASP A 253 28.76 11.25 16.09
N ASP A 254 28.51 11.95 17.20
CA ASP A 254 29.43 12.84 17.90
C ASP A 254 30.09 12.18 19.13
N GLY A 255 30.12 10.84 19.14
CA GLY A 255 30.68 10.04 20.21
C GLY A 255 32.20 9.95 20.22
N LEU A 256 32.74 8.97 20.98
CA LEU A 256 34.20 8.78 21.16
C LEU A 256 34.95 8.39 19.88
N GLY A 257 34.21 8.01 18.83
CA GLY A 257 34.81 7.51 17.59
C GLY A 257 35.36 6.09 17.70
N VAL A 258 36.06 5.66 16.66
CA VAL A 258 36.63 4.30 16.56
C VAL A 258 38.06 4.33 17.12
N PRO A 259 38.47 3.35 17.96
CA PRO A 259 39.84 3.31 18.49
C PRO A 259 40.88 3.18 17.39
N ASP A 260 42.08 3.75 17.65
CA ASP A 260 43.21 3.61 16.74
C ASP A 260 43.57 2.14 16.51
N GLY A 261 43.69 1.76 15.22
CA GLY A 261 43.96 0.38 14.82
C GLY A 261 42.76 -0.53 14.76
N PHE A 262 41.53 0.01 14.81
CA PHE A 262 40.32 -0.75 14.63
C PHE A 262 40.24 -1.43 13.25
N ASP A 263 40.21 -2.75 13.23
CA ASP A 263 40.02 -3.54 12.00
C ASP A 263 38.59 -4.07 11.93
N LEU A 264 37.82 -3.53 11.03
CA LEU A 264 36.44 -4.00 10.72
C LEU A 264 36.44 -5.49 10.32
N GLY A 265 37.55 -5.98 9.73
CA GLY A 265 37.73 -7.37 9.29
C GLY A 265 37.85 -8.37 10.41
N ALA A 266 38.43 -7.96 11.53
CA ALA A 266 38.68 -8.81 12.68
C ALA A 266 37.52 -8.90 13.68
N GLN A 267 36.48 -8.10 13.50
CA GLN A 267 35.33 -8.09 14.42
C GLN A 267 34.38 -9.27 14.17
N THR A 268 34.16 -10.04 15.21
CA THR A 268 33.29 -11.24 15.20
C THR A 268 31.88 -10.97 15.76
N GLY A 269 31.52 -9.72 16.03
CA GLY A 269 30.21 -9.33 16.54
C GLY A 269 29.09 -9.68 15.56
N LEU A 270 27.99 -10.22 16.06
CA LEU A 270 26.86 -10.68 15.26
C LEU A 270 26.24 -9.53 14.42
N GLY A 271 26.24 -8.30 14.96
CA GLY A 271 25.74 -7.11 14.27
C GLY A 271 26.51 -6.76 13.00
N LEU A 272 27.83 -6.70 13.07
CA LEU A 272 28.70 -6.41 11.92
C LEU A 272 28.72 -7.56 10.90
N SER A 273 28.50 -8.81 11.30
CA SER A 273 28.39 -9.93 10.36
C SER A 273 27.16 -9.83 9.47
N ILE A 274 26.05 -9.28 9.98
CA ILE A 274 24.82 -9.03 9.21
C ILE A 274 25.01 -7.89 8.18
N VAL A 275 25.77 -6.86 8.54
CA VAL A 275 26.10 -5.76 7.63
C VAL A 275 26.94 -6.22 6.42
N ARG A 276 27.67 -7.34 6.56
CA ARG A 276 28.53 -7.92 5.50
C ARG A 276 27.83 -8.91 4.58
N THR A 277 26.65 -9.38 4.92
CA THR A 277 25.88 -10.35 4.12
C THR A 277 25.05 -9.67 3.08
#